data_7f371fffbba101a3c93b4329d130b800
#
_entry.id   7f371fffbba101a3c93b4329d130b800
#
_cell.length_a   1.000
_cell.length_b   1.000
_cell.length_c   1.000
_cell.angle_alpha   90.00
_cell.angle_beta   90.00
_cell.angle_gamma   90.00
#
_symmetry.space_group_name_H-M   'P 1'
#
loop_
_entity.id
_entity.type
_entity.pdbx_description
1 polymer ?
#
loop_
_entity_poly.entity_id
_entity_poly.type
_entity_poly.pdbx_seq_one_letter_code
_entity_poly.pdbx_strand_id
1 'polypeptide(L)'
;SGTTGKPKGIFHTTGGYLVQTAYTHRAVFDLKPERDVFWCTADIGWVTGHSYVVYGPMTNGATQVLYEGTPDTPHKGRWWELVQRYGVTILYTAPTAIRTFMKWGAEVPGQFDLSSLRLLGSVGEPINPEAWVWYRRTIGGDRTPVVDTWWQTETGAIMISPLPGVTAAKPGSAMRPLPGIGAEVVDEVGDPVPNGSGGYLVLTEPWPSMLRGIWGDHDRYVDTYWSRFDGRYFAGDGAKKDADGDIWLLGRVDDVMNVSGHRL
;
A
#
# COMPACT_ATOMS: atom_id res chain seq x y z
N SER A 1 2.71 3.17 15.23
CA SER A 1 1.60 3.81 14.53
C SER A 1 1.14 5.08 15.25
N GLY A 2 0.62 6.06 14.51
CA GLY A 2 0.05 7.30 15.03
C GLY A 2 0.85 8.53 14.63
N THR A 3 0.29 9.33 13.71
CA THR A 3 0.84 10.62 13.28
C THR A 3 0.31 11.77 14.14
N THR A 4 -0.79 11.56 14.87
CA THR A 4 -1.43 12.53 15.77
C THR A 4 -1.54 11.95 17.17
N GLY A 5 -1.09 12.71 18.15
CA GLY A 5 -1.13 12.32 19.56
C GLY A 5 -0.04 11.34 20.00
N LYS A 6 -0.27 10.62 21.11
CA LYS A 6 0.69 9.65 21.66
C LYS A 6 0.86 8.47 20.70
N PRO A 7 2.09 8.10 20.29
CA PRO A 7 2.34 6.93 19.44
C PRO A 7 1.74 5.65 20.02
N LYS A 8 1.29 4.75 19.13
CA LYS A 8 0.76 3.44 19.48
C LYS A 8 1.83 2.37 19.20
N GLY A 9 2.25 1.66 20.21
CA GLY A 9 3.12 0.49 20.06
C GLY A 9 2.30 -0.71 19.60
N ILE A 10 2.11 -0.86 18.29
CA ILE A 10 1.40 -2.00 17.72
C ILE A 10 2.26 -3.25 17.83
N PHE A 11 1.70 -4.35 18.32
CA PHE A 11 2.41 -5.62 18.33
C PHE A 11 1.69 -6.70 17.52
N HIS A 12 2.49 -7.54 16.88
CA HIS A 12 2.08 -8.65 16.04
C HIS A 12 2.71 -9.96 16.55
N THR A 13 2.16 -11.09 16.13
CA THR A 13 2.79 -12.41 16.39
C THR A 13 3.63 -12.82 15.19
N THR A 14 4.78 -13.45 15.45
CA THR A 14 5.76 -13.85 14.43
C THR A 14 5.13 -14.71 13.33
N GLY A 15 4.44 -15.78 13.70
CA GLY A 15 3.87 -16.74 12.73
C GLY A 15 2.85 -16.11 11.80
N GLY A 16 1.85 -15.40 12.38
CA GLY A 16 0.80 -14.74 11.58
C GLY A 16 1.36 -13.65 10.67
N TYR A 17 2.30 -12.85 11.18
CA TYR A 17 2.94 -11.79 10.41
C TYR A 17 3.73 -12.34 9.21
N LEU A 18 4.56 -13.36 9.43
CA LEU A 18 5.35 -13.98 8.36
C LEU A 18 4.49 -14.65 7.30
N VAL A 19 3.43 -15.37 7.70
CA VAL A 19 2.49 -16.00 6.75
C VAL A 19 1.86 -14.98 5.83
N GLN A 20 1.32 -13.89 6.38
CA GLN A 20 0.61 -12.88 5.60
C GLN A 20 1.57 -12.07 4.72
N THR A 21 2.73 -11.67 5.24
CA THR A 21 3.72 -10.93 4.44
C THR A 21 4.27 -11.77 3.29
N ALA A 22 4.55 -13.06 3.53
CA ALA A 22 4.98 -13.98 2.48
C ALA A 22 3.91 -14.18 1.41
N TYR A 23 2.66 -14.41 1.82
CA TYR A 23 1.52 -14.58 0.91
C TYR A 23 1.33 -13.34 0.04
N THR A 24 1.19 -12.17 0.65
CA THR A 24 0.89 -10.93 -0.07
C THR A 24 2.06 -10.48 -0.95
N HIS A 25 3.30 -10.62 -0.49
CA HIS A 25 4.49 -10.34 -1.30
C HIS A 25 4.54 -11.22 -2.54
N ARG A 26 4.18 -12.51 -2.42
CA ARG A 26 4.15 -13.42 -3.57
C ARG A 26 2.98 -13.14 -4.51
N ALA A 27 1.77 -12.95 -3.97
CA ALA A 27 0.54 -12.82 -4.76
C ALA A 27 0.43 -11.44 -5.43
N VAL A 28 0.61 -10.35 -4.67
CA VAL A 28 0.43 -8.98 -5.17
C VAL A 28 1.51 -8.59 -6.18
N PHE A 29 2.75 -9.04 -5.95
CA PHE A 29 3.85 -8.74 -6.87
C PHE A 29 4.08 -9.85 -7.90
N ASP A 30 3.22 -10.89 -7.93
CA ASP A 30 3.38 -12.04 -8.84
C ASP A 30 4.85 -12.54 -8.85
N LEU A 31 5.43 -12.63 -7.66
CA LEU A 31 6.87 -12.85 -7.46
C LEU A 31 7.32 -14.20 -8.02
N LYS A 32 8.41 -14.16 -8.79
CA LYS A 32 9.17 -15.32 -9.29
C LYS A 32 10.58 -15.25 -8.68
N PRO A 33 10.83 -15.85 -7.51
CA PRO A 33 12.10 -15.67 -6.77
C PRO A 33 13.36 -16.00 -7.60
N GLU A 34 13.25 -16.91 -8.56
CA GLU A 34 14.38 -17.39 -9.37
C GLU A 34 14.89 -16.35 -10.39
N ARG A 35 14.10 -15.32 -10.70
CA ARG A 35 14.40 -14.36 -11.76
C ARG A 35 14.01 -12.93 -11.49
N ASP A 36 13.21 -12.68 -10.44
CA ASP A 36 12.85 -11.32 -10.09
C ASP A 36 13.91 -10.66 -9.22
N VAL A 37 14.14 -9.38 -9.49
CA VAL A 37 14.85 -8.47 -8.60
C VAL A 37 13.82 -7.47 -8.08
N PHE A 38 13.49 -7.61 -6.82
CA PHE A 38 12.49 -6.78 -6.12
C PHE A 38 13.16 -5.56 -5.49
N TRP A 39 12.52 -4.42 -5.59
CA TRP A 39 12.96 -3.22 -4.89
C TRP A 39 11.78 -2.49 -4.25
N CYS A 40 11.71 -2.56 -2.92
CA CYS A 40 10.87 -1.69 -2.11
C CYS A 40 11.74 -0.53 -1.60
N THR A 41 11.31 0.70 -1.88
CA THR A 41 12.08 1.90 -1.55
C THR A 41 11.73 2.49 -0.18
N ALA A 42 10.90 1.81 0.60
CA ALA A 42 10.48 2.28 1.90
C ALA A 42 11.63 2.27 2.91
N ASP A 43 11.64 3.29 3.77
CA ASP A 43 12.52 3.36 4.92
C ASP A 43 12.17 2.26 5.93
N ILE A 44 13.18 1.63 6.51
CA ILE A 44 13.00 0.55 7.50
C ILE A 44 12.38 1.03 8.82
N GLY A 45 12.37 2.32 9.08
CA GLY A 45 11.67 2.92 10.20
C GLY A 45 10.15 2.89 10.09
N TRP A 46 9.62 2.56 8.89
CA TRP A 46 8.19 2.39 8.65
C TRP A 46 7.81 0.93 8.52
N VAL A 47 6.53 0.61 8.78
CA VAL A 47 6.04 -0.77 8.67
C VAL A 47 6.20 -1.35 7.26
N THR A 48 6.15 -0.52 6.22
CA THR A 48 6.40 -0.95 4.84
C THR A 48 7.81 -1.52 4.68
N GLY A 49 8.80 -0.91 5.33
CA GLY A 49 10.15 -1.45 5.38
C GLY A 49 10.20 -2.80 6.11
N HIS A 50 9.49 -2.94 7.24
CA HIS A 50 9.40 -4.22 7.94
C HIS A 50 8.77 -5.31 7.06
N SER A 51 7.60 -5.06 6.50
CA SER A 51 6.85 -6.08 5.75
C SER A 51 7.44 -6.40 4.39
N TYR A 52 7.93 -5.39 3.65
CA TYR A 52 8.29 -5.54 2.23
C TYR A 52 9.74 -5.16 1.87
N VAL A 53 10.58 -4.85 2.85
CA VAL A 53 12.05 -4.88 2.71
C VAL A 53 12.63 -6.07 3.46
N VAL A 54 12.09 -6.39 4.66
CA VAL A 54 12.64 -7.46 5.48
C VAL A 54 11.84 -8.75 5.32
N TYR A 55 10.65 -8.82 5.91
CA TYR A 55 10.00 -10.11 6.17
C TYR A 55 9.44 -10.80 4.92
N GLY A 56 8.68 -10.12 4.09
CA GLY A 56 8.11 -10.70 2.88
C GLY A 56 9.17 -11.19 1.89
N PRO A 57 10.11 -10.33 1.47
CA PRO A 57 11.18 -10.74 0.56
C PRO A 57 12.06 -11.86 1.09
N MET A 58 12.51 -11.78 2.36
CA MET A 58 13.39 -12.80 2.93
C MET A 58 12.69 -14.14 3.10
N THR A 59 11.42 -14.15 3.54
CA THR A 59 10.64 -15.40 3.69
C THR A 59 10.41 -16.09 2.34
N ASN A 60 10.29 -15.30 1.25
CA ASN A 60 10.12 -15.83 -0.10
C ASN A 60 11.42 -16.10 -0.85
N GLY A 61 12.59 -15.88 -0.23
CA GLY A 61 13.88 -16.05 -0.89
C GLY A 61 14.10 -15.13 -2.09
N ALA A 62 13.52 -13.93 -2.07
CA ALA A 62 13.61 -12.97 -3.16
C ALA A 62 15.00 -12.32 -3.24
N THR A 63 15.51 -12.16 -4.45
CA THR A 63 16.61 -11.21 -4.70
C THR A 63 16.07 -9.80 -4.62
N GLN A 64 16.71 -8.92 -3.85
CA GLN A 64 16.23 -7.56 -3.69
C GLN A 64 17.35 -6.52 -3.65
N VAL A 65 17.00 -5.29 -4.02
CA VAL A 65 17.86 -4.12 -3.86
C VAL A 65 17.61 -3.51 -2.49
N LEU A 66 18.68 -3.30 -1.74
CA LEU A 66 18.70 -2.48 -0.53
C LEU A 66 19.49 -1.20 -0.86
N TYR A 67 18.85 -0.06 -0.69
CA TYR A 67 19.44 1.23 -1.03
C TYR A 67 19.38 2.18 0.16
N GLU A 68 20.52 2.67 0.57
CA GLU A 68 20.67 3.73 1.56
C GLU A 68 20.94 5.05 0.85
N GLY A 69 19.96 5.94 0.82
CA GLY A 69 20.05 7.24 0.17
C GLY A 69 18.71 7.81 -0.26
N THR A 70 18.77 9.03 -0.77
CA THR A 70 17.60 9.76 -1.29
C THR A 70 17.45 9.57 -2.81
N PRO A 71 16.29 9.86 -3.40
CA PRO A 71 16.06 9.67 -4.83
C PRO A 71 16.96 10.53 -5.73
N ASP A 72 17.48 11.63 -5.20
CA ASP A 72 18.22 12.66 -5.95
C ASP A 72 19.73 12.69 -5.66
N THR A 73 20.23 11.79 -4.82
CA THR A 73 21.65 11.77 -4.45
C THR A 73 22.36 10.55 -5.06
N PRO A 74 23.46 10.74 -5.82
CA PRO A 74 24.15 12.01 -6.15
C PRO A 74 23.50 12.84 -7.27
N HIS A 75 22.47 12.32 -7.93
CA HIS A 75 21.74 13.00 -9.00
C HIS A 75 20.31 12.48 -9.14
N LYS A 76 19.41 13.25 -9.77
CA LYS A 76 17.99 12.92 -9.93
C LYS A 76 17.67 11.63 -10.69
N GLY A 77 18.63 11.10 -11.43
CA GLY A 77 18.51 9.83 -12.15
C GLY A 77 18.96 8.60 -11.33
N ARG A 78 19.34 8.77 -10.06
CA ARG A 78 19.96 7.71 -9.27
C ARG A 78 19.11 6.43 -9.16
N TRP A 79 17.83 6.56 -8.95
CA TRP A 79 16.98 5.37 -8.85
C TRP A 79 16.87 4.63 -10.18
N TRP A 80 16.82 5.35 -11.29
CA TRP A 80 16.74 4.75 -12.62
C TRP A 80 18.05 4.09 -13.03
N GLU A 81 19.17 4.68 -12.64
CA GLU A 81 20.49 4.04 -12.76
C GLU A 81 20.53 2.69 -12.01
N LEU A 82 19.99 2.63 -10.79
CA LEU A 82 19.93 1.38 -10.03
C LEU A 82 18.98 0.35 -10.66
N VAL A 83 17.84 0.78 -11.19
CA VAL A 83 16.93 -0.10 -11.94
C VAL A 83 17.66 -0.73 -13.12
N GLN A 84 18.30 0.09 -13.96
CA GLN A 84 19.06 -0.38 -15.11
C GLN A 84 20.24 -1.28 -14.70
N ARG A 85 21.02 -0.85 -13.73
CA ARG A 85 22.25 -1.54 -13.30
C ARG A 85 21.99 -2.93 -12.71
N TYR A 86 20.93 -3.07 -11.91
CA TYR A 86 20.62 -4.31 -11.21
C TYR A 86 19.48 -5.11 -11.85
N GLY A 87 18.95 -4.63 -12.98
CA GLY A 87 17.84 -5.30 -13.66
C GLY A 87 16.59 -5.44 -12.79
N VAL A 88 16.26 -4.39 -12.05
CA VAL A 88 15.07 -4.41 -11.17
C VAL A 88 13.82 -4.74 -11.98
N THR A 89 13.08 -5.75 -11.55
CA THR A 89 11.87 -6.21 -12.25
C THR A 89 10.58 -5.73 -11.58
N ILE A 90 10.63 -5.49 -10.28
CA ILE A 90 9.49 -5.04 -9.48
C ILE A 90 9.92 -3.83 -8.64
N LEU A 91 9.24 -2.70 -8.84
CA LEU A 91 9.49 -1.47 -8.08
C LEU A 91 8.26 -1.11 -7.24
N TYR A 92 8.45 -1.02 -5.92
CA TYR A 92 7.40 -0.70 -4.95
C TYR A 92 7.76 0.57 -4.19
N THR A 93 6.99 1.64 -4.37
CA THR A 93 7.32 2.96 -3.84
C THR A 93 6.08 3.77 -3.44
N ALA A 94 6.29 4.94 -2.84
CA ALA A 94 5.21 5.81 -2.38
C ALA A 94 4.78 6.82 -3.46
N PRO A 95 3.49 7.22 -3.51
CA PRO A 95 3.00 8.28 -4.40
C PRO A 95 3.74 9.60 -4.28
N THR A 96 4.22 9.94 -3.08
CA THR A 96 5.06 11.13 -2.87
C THR A 96 6.34 11.10 -3.69
N ALA A 97 7.02 9.94 -3.79
CA ALA A 97 8.19 9.79 -4.65
C ALA A 97 7.81 9.93 -6.13
N ILE A 98 6.71 9.29 -6.55
CA ILE A 98 6.20 9.37 -7.93
C ILE A 98 5.92 10.83 -8.31
N ARG A 99 5.21 11.59 -7.47
CA ARG A 99 4.95 13.02 -7.70
C ARG A 99 6.23 13.86 -7.75
N THR A 100 7.25 13.48 -7.00
CA THR A 100 8.56 14.15 -7.08
C THR A 100 9.23 13.89 -8.42
N PHE A 101 9.19 12.66 -8.93
CA PHE A 101 9.71 12.34 -10.27
C PHE A 101 8.93 13.03 -11.38
N MET A 102 7.60 13.16 -11.26
CA MET A 102 6.79 13.94 -12.20
C MET A 102 7.26 15.39 -12.28
N LYS A 103 7.57 16.01 -11.14
CA LYS A 103 8.10 17.39 -11.09
C LYS A 103 9.48 17.52 -11.70
N TRP A 104 10.31 16.47 -11.67
CA TRP A 104 11.64 16.49 -12.28
C TRP A 104 11.60 16.28 -13.80
N GLY A 105 10.49 15.75 -14.33
CA GLY A 105 10.27 15.54 -15.75
C GLY A 105 10.55 14.12 -16.23
N ALA A 106 9.89 13.76 -17.33
CA ALA A 106 10.01 12.42 -17.93
C ALA A 106 11.37 12.19 -18.60
N GLU A 107 12.09 13.24 -18.93
CA GLU A 107 13.44 13.18 -19.53
C GLU A 107 14.49 12.58 -18.59
N VAL A 108 14.28 12.68 -17.26
CA VAL A 108 15.22 12.08 -16.30
C VAL A 108 15.19 10.55 -16.36
N PRO A 109 14.04 9.86 -16.16
CA PRO A 109 13.99 8.40 -16.34
C PRO A 109 14.23 7.97 -17.79
N GLY A 110 13.91 8.80 -18.77
CA GLY A 110 14.12 8.52 -20.19
C GLY A 110 15.59 8.34 -20.62
N GLN A 111 16.55 8.68 -19.76
CA GLN A 111 17.98 8.48 -20.00
C GLN A 111 18.46 7.05 -19.65
N PHE A 112 17.61 6.23 -19.07
CA PHE A 112 17.96 4.91 -18.55
C PHE A 112 17.08 3.82 -19.18
N ASP A 113 17.64 2.62 -19.29
CA ASP A 113 16.89 1.46 -19.72
C ASP A 113 16.08 0.89 -18.54
N LEU A 114 14.77 1.08 -18.60
CA LEU A 114 13.82 0.56 -17.61
C LEU A 114 13.05 -0.67 -18.13
N SER A 115 13.52 -1.30 -19.21
CA SER A 115 12.83 -2.43 -19.85
C SER A 115 12.76 -3.67 -18.96
N SER A 116 13.60 -3.79 -17.96
CA SER A 116 13.56 -4.87 -16.96
C SER A 116 12.30 -4.82 -16.07
N LEU A 117 11.73 -3.63 -15.85
CA LEU A 117 10.53 -3.47 -15.02
C LEU A 117 9.34 -4.20 -15.65
N ARG A 118 8.76 -5.14 -14.91
CA ARG A 118 7.55 -5.89 -15.29
C ARG A 118 6.34 -5.61 -14.39
N LEU A 119 6.56 -5.03 -13.20
CA LEU A 119 5.50 -4.67 -12.26
C LEU A 119 5.90 -3.45 -11.44
N LEU A 120 4.95 -2.54 -11.25
CA LEU A 120 5.05 -1.36 -10.43
C LEU A 120 4.06 -1.42 -9.28
N GLY A 121 4.43 -0.93 -8.11
CA GLY A 121 3.55 -0.87 -6.95
C GLY A 121 3.56 0.48 -6.27
N SER A 122 2.44 0.83 -5.64
CA SER A 122 2.22 2.05 -4.87
C SER A 122 1.78 1.74 -3.46
N VAL A 123 2.27 2.49 -2.48
CA VAL A 123 2.04 2.24 -1.04
C VAL A 123 2.10 3.49 -0.19
N GLY A 124 1.37 3.46 0.92
CA GLY A 124 1.52 4.38 2.05
C GLY A 124 0.54 5.55 2.06
N GLU A 125 0.00 5.92 0.93
CA GLU A 125 -1.04 6.95 0.76
C GLU A 125 -1.84 6.69 -0.51
N PRO A 126 -3.07 7.21 -0.65
CA PRO A 126 -3.82 7.11 -1.89
C PRO A 126 -3.05 7.77 -3.04
N ILE A 127 -2.99 7.09 -4.18
CA ILE A 127 -2.42 7.65 -5.40
C ILE A 127 -3.50 8.29 -6.26
N ASN A 128 -3.29 9.54 -6.69
CA ASN A 128 -4.21 10.17 -7.61
C ASN A 128 -4.08 9.56 -9.03
N PRO A 129 -5.17 9.52 -9.82
CA PRO A 129 -5.17 8.91 -11.16
C PRO A 129 -4.09 9.44 -12.10
N GLU A 130 -3.79 10.73 -12.05
CA GLU A 130 -2.76 11.36 -12.88
C GLU A 130 -1.36 10.78 -12.58
N ALA A 131 -0.98 10.68 -11.31
CA ALA A 131 0.29 10.12 -10.89
C ALA A 131 0.38 8.62 -11.23
N TRP A 132 -0.72 7.87 -11.07
CA TRP A 132 -0.79 6.46 -11.45
C TRP A 132 -0.55 6.28 -12.96
N VAL A 133 -1.22 7.08 -13.80
CA VAL A 133 -1.08 7.02 -15.27
C VAL A 133 0.34 7.43 -15.70
N TRP A 134 0.90 8.48 -15.08
CA TRP A 134 2.27 8.90 -15.35
C TRP A 134 3.27 7.78 -14.98
N TYR A 135 3.09 7.17 -13.81
CA TYR A 135 3.93 6.07 -13.33
C TYR A 135 3.90 4.88 -14.30
N ARG A 136 2.71 4.46 -14.71
CA ARG A 136 2.55 3.40 -15.69
C ARG A 136 3.17 3.73 -17.05
N ARG A 137 2.92 4.93 -17.57
CA ARG A 137 3.41 5.33 -18.90
C ARG A 137 4.90 5.61 -18.93
N THR A 138 5.37 6.46 -18.03
CA THR A 138 6.76 6.96 -18.06
C THR A 138 7.74 5.93 -17.52
N ILE A 139 7.44 5.30 -16.40
CA ILE A 139 8.33 4.33 -15.76
C ILE A 139 8.06 2.92 -16.26
N GLY A 140 6.81 2.55 -16.40
CA GLY A 140 6.39 1.22 -16.85
C GLY A 140 6.34 1.03 -18.37
N GLY A 141 6.62 2.07 -19.16
CA GLY A 141 6.58 2.01 -20.63
C GLY A 141 5.23 1.64 -21.20
N ASP A 142 4.14 1.96 -20.49
CA ASP A 142 2.73 1.65 -20.78
C ASP A 142 2.39 0.15 -20.89
N ARG A 143 3.35 -0.74 -20.60
CA ARG A 143 3.21 -2.21 -20.65
C ARG A 143 3.08 -2.85 -19.26
N THR A 144 3.56 -2.15 -18.23
CA THR A 144 3.69 -2.67 -16.87
C THR A 144 2.40 -2.48 -16.09
N PRO A 145 1.83 -3.50 -15.44
CA PRO A 145 0.74 -3.31 -14.50
C PRO A 145 1.20 -2.50 -13.28
N VAL A 146 0.28 -1.75 -12.69
CA VAL A 146 0.50 -1.02 -11.44
C VAL A 146 -0.45 -1.58 -10.39
N VAL A 147 0.09 -2.02 -9.26
CA VAL A 147 -0.68 -2.45 -8.10
C VAL A 147 -0.66 -1.33 -7.06
N ASP A 148 -1.81 -0.72 -6.83
CA ASP A 148 -2.00 0.20 -5.71
C ASP A 148 -2.47 -0.59 -4.50
N THR A 149 -1.79 -0.43 -3.37
CA THR A 149 -1.98 -1.31 -2.22
C THR A 149 -2.48 -0.53 -1.01
N TRP A 150 -3.56 -1.00 -0.41
CA TRP A 150 -4.01 -0.50 0.88
C TRP A 150 -3.72 -1.49 2.00
N TRP A 151 -3.12 -0.98 3.04
CA TRP A 151 -2.86 -1.67 4.30
C TRP A 151 -2.31 -0.69 5.35
N GLN A 152 -2.13 -1.15 6.58
CA GLN A 152 -1.73 -0.32 7.71
C GLN A 152 -0.67 -1.04 8.57
N THR A 153 -0.03 -0.32 9.49
CA THR A 153 0.79 -0.92 10.54
C THR A 153 0.00 -1.98 11.30
N GLU A 154 -1.24 -1.69 11.59
CA GLU A 154 -2.20 -2.53 12.28
C GLU A 154 -2.54 -3.81 11.53
N THR A 155 -2.62 -3.76 10.22
CA THR A 155 -2.90 -4.96 9.42
C THR A 155 -1.67 -5.80 9.16
N GLY A 156 -0.48 -5.23 9.26
CA GLY A 156 0.81 -5.90 9.11
C GLY A 156 1.21 -6.21 7.66
N ALA A 157 0.24 -6.35 6.77
CA ALA A 157 0.46 -6.64 5.35
C ALA A 157 -0.70 -6.14 4.50
N ILE A 158 -0.56 -6.23 3.16
CA ILE A 158 -1.54 -5.75 2.17
C ILE A 158 -2.88 -6.49 2.34
N MET A 159 -3.96 -5.72 2.34
CA MET A 159 -5.33 -6.20 2.47
C MET A 159 -6.14 -6.03 1.18
N ILE A 160 -5.97 -4.89 0.50
CA ILE A 160 -6.71 -4.53 -0.71
C ILE A 160 -5.70 -4.16 -1.79
N SER A 161 -5.79 -4.79 -2.96
CA SER A 161 -4.89 -4.54 -4.09
C SER A 161 -5.41 -5.22 -5.36
N PRO A 162 -5.18 -4.65 -6.55
CA PRO A 162 -5.31 -5.43 -7.77
C PRO A 162 -4.29 -6.58 -7.79
N LEU A 163 -4.65 -7.68 -8.47
CA LEU A 163 -3.74 -8.81 -8.72
C LEU A 163 -3.32 -8.80 -10.19
N PRO A 164 -1.99 -8.83 -10.48
CA PRO A 164 -1.48 -8.82 -11.84
C PRO A 164 -2.02 -9.99 -12.66
N GLY A 165 -2.47 -9.72 -13.89
CA GLY A 165 -3.05 -10.72 -14.77
C GLY A 165 -4.47 -11.19 -14.42
N VAL A 166 -5.03 -10.76 -13.29
CA VAL A 166 -6.37 -11.12 -12.82
C VAL A 166 -7.29 -9.90 -12.79
N THR A 167 -6.80 -8.78 -12.29
CA THR A 167 -7.60 -7.57 -12.09
C THR A 167 -7.28 -6.50 -13.13
N ALA A 168 -8.30 -6.00 -13.82
CA ALA A 168 -8.18 -4.81 -14.66
C ALA A 168 -8.14 -3.57 -13.76
N ALA A 169 -6.93 -3.13 -13.38
CA ALA A 169 -6.73 -2.05 -12.44
C ALA A 169 -7.24 -0.71 -12.96
N LYS A 170 -7.92 0.06 -12.10
CA LYS A 170 -8.37 1.43 -12.36
C LYS A 170 -7.38 2.41 -11.72
N PRO A 171 -6.92 3.45 -12.45
CA PRO A 171 -6.02 4.46 -11.89
C PRO A 171 -6.56 5.11 -10.61
N GLY A 172 -5.85 4.92 -9.49
CA GLY A 172 -6.23 5.47 -8.19
C GLY A 172 -7.16 4.60 -7.32
N SER A 173 -7.55 3.41 -7.80
CA SER A 173 -8.34 2.46 -7.01
C SER A 173 -7.44 1.36 -6.43
N ALA A 174 -7.66 1.02 -5.16
CA ALA A 174 -7.07 -0.17 -4.55
C ALA A 174 -7.79 -1.47 -5.00
N MET A 175 -8.89 -1.38 -5.71
CA MET A 175 -9.70 -2.45 -6.32
C MET A 175 -10.42 -3.30 -5.29
N ARG A 176 -10.02 -4.54 -5.07
CA ARG A 176 -10.72 -5.54 -4.26
C ARG A 176 -9.89 -6.05 -3.10
N PRO A 177 -10.53 -6.50 -2.02
CA PRO A 177 -9.84 -7.27 -0.99
C PRO A 177 -9.14 -8.48 -1.59
N LEU A 178 -7.97 -8.79 -1.06
CA LEU A 178 -7.25 -10.01 -1.45
C LEU A 178 -8.02 -11.27 -1.03
N PRO A 179 -7.84 -12.40 -1.72
CA PRO A 179 -8.44 -13.66 -1.31
C PRO A 179 -8.16 -13.97 0.17
N GLY A 180 -9.20 -14.30 0.92
CA GLY A 180 -9.12 -14.53 2.37
C GLY A 180 -9.23 -13.28 3.24
N ILE A 181 -9.46 -12.10 2.66
CA ILE A 181 -9.68 -10.85 3.38
C ILE A 181 -11.12 -10.41 3.22
N GLY A 182 -11.83 -10.26 4.35
CA GLY A 182 -13.14 -9.61 4.42
C GLY A 182 -12.97 -8.10 4.60
N ALA A 183 -13.43 -7.31 3.64
CA ALA A 183 -13.43 -5.84 3.76
C ALA A 183 -14.72 -5.27 3.17
N GLU A 184 -15.28 -4.28 3.87
CA GLU A 184 -16.51 -3.59 3.47
C GLU A 184 -16.38 -2.09 3.65
N VAL A 185 -17.18 -1.35 2.88
CA VAL A 185 -17.43 0.07 3.12
C VAL A 185 -18.82 0.19 3.74
N VAL A 186 -18.89 0.79 4.93
CA VAL A 186 -20.11 0.88 5.73
C VAL A 186 -20.46 2.34 6.03
N ASP A 187 -21.72 2.59 6.29
CA ASP A 187 -22.21 3.89 6.75
C ASP A 187 -21.93 4.15 8.24
N GLU A 188 -22.51 5.20 8.81
CA GLU A 188 -22.33 5.61 10.21
C GLU A 188 -22.85 4.60 11.22
N VAL A 189 -23.84 3.80 10.85
CA VAL A 189 -24.46 2.77 11.71
C VAL A 189 -23.89 1.38 11.48
N GLY A 190 -23.01 1.22 10.50
CA GLY A 190 -22.32 -0.02 10.20
C GLY A 190 -23.00 -0.86 9.11
N ASP A 191 -23.98 -0.34 8.41
CA ASP A 191 -24.63 -1.04 7.30
C ASP A 191 -23.78 -0.89 6.02
N PRO A 192 -23.63 -1.97 5.20
CA PRO A 192 -22.90 -1.89 3.94
C PRO A 192 -23.51 -0.85 2.99
N VAL A 193 -22.67 0.05 2.48
CA VAL A 193 -23.13 1.05 1.49
C VAL A 193 -23.32 0.42 0.11
N PRO A 194 -24.29 0.89 -0.69
CA PRO A 194 -24.43 0.44 -2.08
C PRO A 194 -23.26 0.90 -2.95
N ASN A 195 -23.11 0.26 -4.13
CA ASN A 195 -22.15 0.72 -5.12
C ASN A 195 -22.45 2.16 -5.56
N GLY A 196 -21.40 2.94 -5.78
CA GLY A 196 -21.48 4.37 -6.05
C GLY A 196 -21.44 5.24 -4.80
N SER A 197 -21.44 4.66 -3.60
CA SER A 197 -21.49 5.38 -2.32
C SER A 197 -20.18 5.27 -1.53
N GLY A 198 -19.99 6.21 -0.61
CA GLY A 198 -18.86 6.27 0.30
C GLY A 198 -19.25 6.06 1.78
N GLY A 199 -18.25 5.77 2.60
CA GLY A 199 -18.40 5.53 4.02
C GLY A 199 -17.07 5.22 4.68
N TYR A 200 -17.11 4.35 5.66
CA TYR A 200 -15.95 3.93 6.45
C TYR A 200 -15.48 2.54 6.03
N LEU A 201 -14.16 2.39 5.91
CA LEU A 201 -13.57 1.08 5.64
C LEU A 201 -13.50 0.26 6.93
N VAL A 202 -14.03 -0.96 6.87
CA VAL A 202 -13.93 -1.95 7.94
C VAL A 202 -13.41 -3.28 7.40
N LEU A 203 -12.70 -4.04 8.24
CA LEU A 203 -12.39 -5.45 7.97
C LEU A 203 -13.34 -6.31 8.78
N THR A 204 -13.97 -7.29 8.13
CA THR A 204 -15.08 -8.08 8.68
C THR A 204 -14.64 -9.44 9.21
N GLU A 205 -13.46 -9.89 8.83
CA GLU A 205 -12.91 -11.19 9.21
C GLU A 205 -11.49 -11.04 9.78
N PRO A 206 -11.07 -11.88 10.73
CA PRO A 206 -9.70 -11.90 11.20
C PRO A 206 -8.74 -12.38 10.09
N TRP A 207 -7.52 -11.89 10.11
CA TRP A 207 -6.45 -12.26 9.16
C TRP A 207 -5.15 -12.62 9.92
N PRO A 208 -4.24 -13.39 9.34
CA PRO A 208 -3.07 -13.90 10.05
C PRO A 208 -2.19 -12.83 10.68
N SER A 209 -1.93 -11.71 9.99
CA SER A 209 -1.10 -10.60 10.48
C SER A 209 -1.88 -9.52 11.23
N MET A 210 -3.10 -9.80 11.69
CA MET A 210 -3.87 -8.86 12.50
C MET A 210 -3.10 -8.47 13.75
N LEU A 211 -3.12 -7.15 14.09
CA LEU A 211 -2.54 -6.68 15.35
C LEU A 211 -3.14 -7.44 16.54
N ARG A 212 -2.33 -7.65 17.59
CA ARG A 212 -2.76 -8.31 18.82
C ARG A 212 -3.06 -7.34 19.95
N GLY A 213 -2.75 -6.05 19.74
CA GLY A 213 -3.01 -5.01 20.71
C GLY A 213 -2.11 -3.79 20.54
N ILE A 214 -2.28 -2.84 21.45
CA ILE A 214 -1.35 -1.74 21.70
C ILE A 214 -0.56 -2.09 22.95
N TRP A 215 0.75 -2.04 22.87
CA TRP A 215 1.65 -2.40 23.96
C TRP A 215 1.39 -1.54 25.19
N GLY A 216 1.00 -2.19 26.29
CA GLY A 216 0.72 -1.54 27.56
C GLY A 216 -0.55 -0.69 27.61
N ASP A 217 -1.46 -0.81 26.61
CA ASP A 217 -2.64 0.05 26.52
C ASP A 217 -3.82 -0.69 25.85
N HIS A 218 -4.37 -1.67 26.58
CA HIS A 218 -5.46 -2.51 26.08
C HIS A 218 -6.75 -1.73 25.85
N ASP A 219 -7.08 -0.80 26.73
CA ASP A 219 -8.32 -0.03 26.62
C ASP A 219 -8.30 0.85 25.36
N ARG A 220 -7.16 1.47 25.08
CA ARG A 220 -6.98 2.22 23.83
C ARG A 220 -7.06 1.34 22.60
N TYR A 221 -6.59 0.10 22.65
CA TYR A 221 -6.73 -0.86 21.55
C TYR A 221 -8.20 -1.15 21.27
N VAL A 222 -9.00 -1.44 22.28
CA VAL A 222 -10.44 -1.70 22.13
C VAL A 222 -11.15 -0.45 21.63
N ASP A 223 -10.91 0.69 22.27
CA ASP A 223 -11.56 1.95 21.93
C ASP A 223 -11.26 2.39 20.49
N THR A 224 -10.00 2.30 20.05
CA THR A 224 -9.59 2.77 18.71
C THR A 224 -10.14 1.91 17.58
N TYR A 225 -10.15 0.59 17.74
CA TYR A 225 -10.36 -0.32 16.60
C TYR A 225 -11.65 -1.13 16.64
N TRP A 226 -12.29 -1.27 17.81
CA TRP A 226 -13.39 -2.21 18.01
C TRP A 226 -14.67 -1.60 18.57
N SER A 227 -14.60 -0.39 19.14
CA SER A 227 -15.75 0.23 19.81
C SER A 227 -16.79 0.80 18.84
N ARG A 228 -16.37 1.16 17.62
CA ARG A 228 -17.25 1.87 16.67
C ARG A 228 -18.22 0.94 15.95
N PHE A 229 -17.76 -0.24 15.52
CA PHE A 229 -18.55 -1.22 14.78
C PHE A 229 -18.36 -2.59 15.43
N ASP A 230 -19.42 -3.14 16.01
CA ASP A 230 -19.35 -4.40 16.73
C ASP A 230 -18.85 -5.55 15.84
N GLY A 231 -17.85 -6.30 16.33
CA GLY A 231 -17.25 -7.42 15.62
C GLY A 231 -16.46 -7.10 14.36
N ARG A 232 -16.22 -5.82 14.05
CA ARG A 232 -15.49 -5.38 12.84
C ARG A 232 -14.32 -4.48 13.21
N TYR A 233 -13.18 -4.72 12.56
CA TYR A 233 -12.03 -3.85 12.69
C TYR A 233 -12.27 -2.53 11.98
N PHE A 234 -12.21 -1.43 12.69
CA PHE A 234 -12.35 -0.09 12.14
C PHE A 234 -10.97 0.43 11.67
N ALA A 235 -10.80 0.61 10.35
CA ALA A 235 -9.54 1.05 9.77
C ALA A 235 -9.19 2.52 10.07
N GLY A 236 -10.19 3.35 10.38
CA GLY A 236 -10.02 4.79 10.50
C GLY A 236 -9.79 5.48 9.16
N ASP A 237 -10.07 4.79 8.05
CA ASP A 237 -10.00 5.32 6.69
C ASP A 237 -11.40 5.48 6.10
N GLY A 238 -11.62 6.58 5.38
CA GLY A 238 -12.75 6.75 4.51
C GLY A 238 -12.52 6.03 3.19
N ALA A 239 -13.58 5.45 2.64
CA ALA A 239 -13.54 4.77 1.36
C ALA A 239 -14.85 4.94 0.59
N LYS A 240 -14.83 4.73 -0.71
CA LYS A 240 -16.03 4.60 -1.54
C LYS A 240 -15.96 3.35 -2.40
N LYS A 241 -17.11 2.82 -2.76
CA LYS A 241 -17.25 1.81 -3.82
C LYS A 241 -17.69 2.52 -5.10
N ASP A 242 -17.08 2.21 -6.23
CA ASP A 242 -17.60 2.68 -7.51
C ASP A 242 -18.78 1.81 -8.00
N ALA A 243 -19.26 2.06 -9.22
CA ALA A 243 -20.39 1.32 -9.80
C ALA A 243 -20.12 -0.18 -9.93
N ASP A 244 -18.86 -0.58 -10.11
CA ASP A 244 -18.45 -1.98 -10.21
C ASP A 244 -18.16 -2.60 -8.81
N GLY A 245 -18.22 -1.78 -7.75
CA GLY A 245 -17.93 -2.17 -6.37
C GLY A 245 -16.45 -2.20 -6.03
N ASP A 246 -15.59 -1.58 -6.85
CA ASP A 246 -14.17 -1.45 -6.55
C ASP A 246 -13.94 -0.35 -5.51
N ILE A 247 -12.98 -0.57 -4.62
CA ILE A 247 -12.72 0.27 -3.45
C ILE A 247 -11.72 1.36 -3.78
N TRP A 248 -12.09 2.58 -3.44
CA TRP A 248 -11.27 3.79 -3.55
C TRP A 248 -11.05 4.37 -2.17
N LEU A 249 -9.78 4.53 -1.78
CA LEU A 249 -9.42 5.12 -0.50
C LEU A 249 -9.52 6.65 -0.60
N LEU A 250 -10.14 7.27 0.43
CA LEU A 250 -10.33 8.72 0.51
C LEU A 250 -9.37 9.39 1.51
N GLY A 251 -8.62 8.60 2.27
CA GLY A 251 -7.72 9.06 3.32
C GLY A 251 -8.26 8.85 4.73
N ARG A 252 -7.54 9.37 5.73
CA ARG A 252 -7.89 9.20 7.14
C ARG A 252 -9.16 9.98 7.50
N VAL A 253 -10.04 9.35 8.27
CA VAL A 253 -11.26 10.00 8.78
C VAL A 253 -10.92 11.11 9.78
N ASP A 254 -9.78 10.97 10.49
CA ASP A 254 -9.33 11.93 11.49
C ASP A 254 -8.65 13.18 10.88
N ASP A 255 -8.20 13.09 9.62
CA ASP A 255 -7.54 14.16 8.87
C ASP A 255 -8.53 15.10 8.16
N VAL A 256 -9.82 15.01 8.45
CA VAL A 256 -10.85 15.88 7.88
C VAL A 256 -10.59 17.33 8.29
N MET A 257 -10.05 18.11 7.38
CA MET A 257 -9.89 19.56 7.58
C MET A 257 -11.26 20.23 7.64
N ASN A 258 -11.55 20.88 8.77
CA ASN A 258 -12.66 21.82 8.86
C ASN A 258 -12.29 23.09 8.07
N VAL A 259 -12.72 23.18 6.82
CA VAL A 259 -12.62 24.39 6.02
C VAL A 259 -13.94 25.14 6.14
N SER A 260 -13.94 26.25 6.86
CA SER A 260 -15.08 27.17 7.01
C SER A 260 -16.40 26.53 7.46
N GLY A 261 -16.33 25.58 8.42
CA GLY A 261 -17.54 24.97 8.98
C GLY A 261 -18.17 23.87 8.12
N HIS A 262 -17.56 23.53 7.00
CA HIS A 262 -17.95 22.40 6.17
C HIS A 262 -16.91 21.28 6.32
N ARG A 263 -17.39 20.10 6.69
CA ARG A 263 -16.62 18.86 6.76
C ARG A 263 -16.45 18.32 5.34
N LEU A 264 -15.24 18.48 4.78
CA LEU A 264 -14.87 17.89 3.48
C LEU A 264 -14.12 16.60 3.71
#